data_157f42d0598da0d6c1b45a3c74576998
#
_entry.id   157f42d0598da0d6c1b45a3c74576998
#
_cell.length_a   1.000
_cell.length_b   1.000
_cell.length_c   1.000
_cell.angle_alpha   90.00
_cell.angle_beta   90.00
_cell.angle_gamma   90.00
#
_symmetry.space_group_name_H-M   'P 1'
#
loop_
_entity.id
_entity.type
_entity.pdbx_description
1 polymer ?
#
loop_
_entity_poly.entity_id
_entity_poly.type
_entity_poly.pdbx_seq_one_letter_code
_entity_poly.pdbx_strand_id
1 'polypeptide(L)'
;EQQAMTPWEKYQQDLTRDDFKHDPAQENAVRELQRLYEDLLSQPASPGGFASKIKSLFGGKPAATPVQGIYFYGGVGRGKTYLVDTFFQCLPFENKMRVHFHRFMHRVHEELKLLGGKQDPLDSIAAKLASETRIICFDEFFVSDITDAMILGTLMEALFAQGIVLVATSNIVPDELYRNGLQRARFLPAIALINKHCNVVNVDSGVDYRL
;
A
#
# COMPACT_ATOMS: atom_id res chain seq x y z
N GLU A 1 23.53 9.37 -17.45
CA GLU A 1 22.65 8.23 -17.09
C GLU A 1 22.63 8.11 -15.58
N GLN A 2 21.54 8.60 -14.94
CA GLN A 2 21.33 8.33 -13.53
C GLN A 2 20.98 6.85 -13.39
N GLN A 3 21.91 6.10 -12.84
CA GLN A 3 21.67 4.72 -12.46
C GLN A 3 20.49 4.67 -11.48
N ALA A 4 19.48 3.86 -11.80
CA ALA A 4 18.33 3.67 -10.93
C ALA A 4 18.79 3.09 -9.59
N MET A 5 18.57 3.83 -8.51
CA MET A 5 18.92 3.39 -7.14
C MET A 5 17.81 2.55 -6.53
N THR A 6 18.20 1.55 -5.74
CA THR A 6 17.26 0.85 -4.87
C THR A 6 16.94 1.70 -3.62
N PRO A 7 15.85 1.43 -2.89
CA PRO A 7 15.58 2.13 -1.64
C PRO A 7 16.73 2.05 -0.63
N TRP A 8 17.39 0.89 -0.52
CA TRP A 8 18.52 0.70 0.39
C TRP A 8 19.72 1.56 -0.03
N GLU A 9 20.04 1.56 -1.32
CA GLU A 9 21.15 2.38 -1.85
C GLU A 9 20.89 3.87 -1.62
N LYS A 10 19.67 4.33 -1.85
CA LYS A 10 19.28 5.72 -1.62
C LYS A 10 19.40 6.08 -0.14
N TYR A 11 18.98 5.19 0.75
CA TYR A 11 19.12 5.39 2.18
C TYR A 11 20.58 5.49 2.60
N GLN A 12 21.46 4.61 2.09
CA GLN A 12 22.88 4.66 2.37
C GLN A 12 23.51 5.97 1.90
N GLN A 13 23.11 6.46 0.72
CA GLN A 13 23.55 7.75 0.21
C GLN A 13 23.10 8.88 1.13
N ASP A 14 21.85 8.87 1.57
CA ASP A 14 21.29 9.90 2.44
C ASP A 14 21.96 9.92 3.82
N LEU A 15 22.41 8.77 4.32
CA LEU A 15 23.14 8.69 5.59
C LEU A 15 24.50 9.43 5.56
N THR A 16 25.04 9.68 4.38
CA THR A 16 26.29 10.44 4.25
C THR A 16 26.08 11.96 4.39
N ARG A 17 24.84 12.43 4.41
CA ARG A 17 24.53 13.85 4.57
C ARG A 17 24.61 14.24 6.04
N ASP A 18 25.16 15.41 6.32
CA ASP A 18 25.39 15.91 7.69
C ASP A 18 24.10 16.11 8.48
N ASP A 19 23.00 16.38 7.78
CA ASP A 19 21.68 16.62 8.40
C ASP A 19 20.84 15.34 8.59
N PHE A 20 21.37 14.19 8.19
CA PHE A 20 20.63 12.92 8.22
C PHE A 20 21.23 12.01 9.29
N LYS A 21 20.40 11.66 10.29
CA LYS A 21 20.82 10.83 11.42
C LYS A 21 20.33 9.41 11.28
N HIS A 22 21.16 8.46 11.65
CA HIS A 22 20.80 7.05 11.71
C HIS A 22 19.73 6.82 12.78
N ASP A 23 18.65 6.14 12.39
CA ASP A 23 17.56 5.73 13.26
C ASP A 23 17.28 4.24 12.99
N PRO A 24 17.43 3.36 14.03
CA PRO A 24 17.20 1.93 13.83
C PRO A 24 15.79 1.57 13.32
N ALA A 25 14.76 2.28 13.75
CA ALA A 25 13.41 2.05 13.28
C ALA A 25 13.26 2.41 11.80
N GLN A 26 13.90 3.51 11.39
CA GLN A 26 13.92 3.92 9.98
C GLN A 26 14.72 2.94 9.14
N GLU A 27 15.86 2.47 9.63
CA GLU A 27 16.65 1.45 8.92
C GLU A 27 15.83 0.18 8.70
N ASN A 28 15.13 -0.30 9.71
CA ASN A 28 14.26 -1.46 9.59
C ASN A 28 13.16 -1.24 8.55
N ALA A 29 12.57 -0.05 8.55
CA ALA A 29 11.54 0.32 7.58
C ALA A 29 12.10 0.32 6.15
N VAL A 30 13.32 0.84 5.95
CA VAL A 30 13.97 0.82 4.64
C VAL A 30 14.28 -0.61 4.19
N ARG A 31 14.69 -1.49 5.10
CA ARG A 31 14.90 -2.91 4.78
C ARG A 31 13.61 -3.57 4.30
N GLU A 32 12.48 -3.25 4.92
CA GLU A 32 11.17 -3.72 4.47
C GLU A 32 10.83 -3.18 3.09
N LEU A 33 11.12 -1.92 2.83
CA LEU A 33 10.92 -1.32 1.50
C LEU A 33 11.82 -1.96 0.44
N GLN A 34 13.06 -2.29 0.81
CA GLN A 34 13.97 -2.99 -0.10
C GLN A 34 13.43 -4.38 -0.45
N ARG A 35 12.92 -5.12 0.54
CA ARG A 35 12.26 -6.42 0.31
C ARG A 35 11.11 -6.26 -0.68
N LEU A 36 10.22 -5.29 -0.43
CA LEU A 36 9.07 -5.06 -1.31
C LEU A 36 9.53 -4.67 -2.72
N TYR A 37 10.54 -3.82 -2.83
CA TYR A 37 11.12 -3.43 -4.10
C TYR A 37 11.60 -4.65 -4.89
N GLU A 38 12.35 -5.54 -4.25
CA GLU A 38 12.85 -6.76 -4.88
C GLU A 38 11.71 -7.70 -5.29
N ASP A 39 10.71 -7.87 -4.42
CA ASP A 39 9.54 -8.71 -4.71
C ASP A 39 8.74 -8.19 -5.90
N LEU A 40 8.55 -6.87 -6.00
CA LEU A 40 7.84 -6.26 -7.12
C LEU A 40 8.59 -6.45 -8.45
N LEU A 41 9.93 -6.32 -8.43
CA LEU A 41 10.73 -6.45 -9.64
C LEU A 41 10.90 -7.91 -10.07
N SER A 42 10.77 -8.87 -9.16
CA SER A 42 10.86 -10.28 -9.50
C SER A 42 9.59 -10.85 -10.09
N GLN A 43 8.48 -10.11 -10.04
CA GLN A 43 7.21 -10.56 -10.61
C GLN A 43 7.04 -10.12 -12.06
N PRO A 44 6.39 -10.95 -12.91
CA PRO A 44 6.07 -10.54 -14.27
C PRO A 44 5.18 -9.31 -14.27
N ALA A 45 5.43 -8.39 -15.21
CA ALA A 45 4.93 -7.03 -15.25
C ALA A 45 3.41 -6.89 -15.39
N SER A 46 2.64 -7.96 -15.56
CA SER A 46 1.20 -7.86 -15.75
C SER A 46 0.48 -9.13 -15.30
N PRO A 47 -0.25 -9.09 -14.17
CA PRO A 47 -1.13 -10.19 -13.79
C PRO A 47 -2.29 -10.42 -14.76
N GLY A 48 -2.62 -9.45 -15.62
CA GLY A 48 -3.65 -9.55 -16.65
C GLY A 48 -3.12 -9.80 -18.04
N GLY A 49 -1.81 -10.07 -18.20
CA GLY A 49 -1.20 -10.28 -19.50
C GLY A 49 -1.47 -11.67 -20.09
N PHE A 50 -1.21 -11.77 -21.39
CA PHE A 50 -1.40 -13.00 -22.17
C PHE A 50 -0.73 -14.23 -21.52
N ALA A 51 0.43 -14.04 -20.85
CA ALA A 51 1.14 -15.12 -20.18
C ALA A 51 0.38 -15.70 -18.98
N SER A 52 -0.41 -14.89 -18.24
CA SER A 52 -1.20 -15.41 -17.13
C SER A 52 -2.43 -16.19 -17.63
N LYS A 53 -3.01 -15.78 -18.76
CA LYS A 53 -4.10 -16.52 -19.40
C LYS A 53 -3.61 -17.87 -19.92
N ILE A 54 -2.41 -17.95 -20.47
CA ILE A 54 -1.82 -19.20 -20.93
C ILE A 54 -1.53 -20.13 -19.75
N LYS A 55 -1.00 -19.62 -18.65
CA LYS A 55 -0.75 -20.42 -17.44
C LYS A 55 -2.04 -20.97 -16.84
N SER A 56 -3.13 -20.22 -16.87
CA SER A 56 -4.42 -20.70 -16.38
C SER A 56 -5.02 -21.78 -17.29
N LEU A 57 -4.75 -21.72 -18.61
CA LEU A 57 -5.22 -22.71 -19.58
C LEU A 57 -4.50 -24.06 -19.46
N PHE A 58 -3.26 -24.06 -18.97
CA PHE A 58 -2.48 -25.28 -18.80
C PHE A 58 -2.57 -25.89 -17.39
N GLY A 59 -3.53 -25.43 -16.58
CA GLY A 59 -3.78 -26.00 -15.26
C GLY A 59 -2.69 -25.72 -14.23
N GLY A 60 -1.74 -24.85 -14.56
CA GLY A 60 -0.76 -24.38 -13.60
C GLY A 60 -1.41 -23.46 -12.58
N LYS A 61 -1.36 -23.83 -11.29
CA LYS A 61 -1.68 -22.87 -10.23
C LYS A 61 -0.86 -21.62 -10.48
N PRO A 62 -1.43 -20.39 -10.37
CA PRO A 62 -0.61 -19.20 -10.38
C PRO A 62 0.41 -19.35 -9.26
N ALA A 63 1.66 -19.60 -9.64
CA ALA A 63 2.76 -19.80 -8.70
C ALA A 63 3.25 -18.48 -8.11
N ALA A 64 2.49 -17.41 -8.28
CA ALA A 64 2.81 -16.13 -7.71
C ALA A 64 2.31 -16.11 -6.27
N THR A 65 3.24 -16.32 -5.31
CA THR A 65 3.00 -15.90 -3.94
C THR A 65 2.60 -14.43 -3.98
N PRO A 66 1.45 -14.05 -3.40
CA PRO A 66 1.07 -12.65 -3.38
C PRO A 66 2.16 -11.81 -2.74
N VAL A 67 2.51 -10.68 -3.37
CA VAL A 67 3.49 -9.78 -2.81
C VAL A 67 2.90 -9.12 -1.58
N GLN A 68 3.60 -9.23 -0.47
CA GLN A 68 3.18 -8.64 0.79
C GLN A 68 3.49 -7.14 0.79
N GLY A 69 2.45 -6.30 0.97
CA GLY A 69 2.60 -4.85 1.10
C GLY A 69 3.11 -4.46 2.48
N ILE A 70 3.06 -3.16 2.77
CA ILE A 70 3.56 -2.61 4.03
C ILE A 70 2.59 -1.57 4.57
N TYR A 71 2.34 -1.64 5.86
CA TYR A 71 1.57 -0.64 6.59
C TYR A 71 2.48 -0.03 7.65
N PHE A 72 2.91 1.22 7.44
CA PHE A 72 3.74 1.95 8.39
C PHE A 72 2.88 2.73 9.36
N TYR A 73 3.16 2.60 10.66
CA TYR A 73 2.46 3.37 11.66
C TYR A 73 3.42 3.94 12.69
N GLY A 74 2.92 4.90 13.46
CA GLY A 74 3.67 5.53 14.53
C GLY A 74 4.31 6.83 14.10
N GLY A 75 4.90 7.50 15.06
CA GLY A 75 5.67 8.71 14.86
C GLY A 75 4.87 9.90 14.36
N VAL A 76 5.08 11.01 15.04
CA VAL A 76 4.70 12.33 14.54
C VAL A 76 5.93 12.87 13.83
N GLY A 77 5.84 13.13 12.52
CA GLY A 77 6.96 13.74 11.83
C GLY A 77 7.17 13.24 10.40
N ARG A 78 8.26 13.66 9.80
CA ARG A 78 8.56 13.51 8.38
C ARG A 78 9.11 12.14 7.98
N GLY A 79 9.35 11.24 8.96
CA GLY A 79 9.96 9.94 8.70
C GLY A 79 9.16 9.06 7.76
N LYS A 80 7.84 8.99 7.93
CA LYS A 80 6.98 8.20 7.05
C LYS A 80 6.95 8.76 5.63
N THR A 81 6.87 10.07 5.50
CA THR A 81 6.89 10.75 4.20
C THR A 81 8.20 10.47 3.46
N TYR A 82 9.33 10.56 4.15
CA TYR A 82 10.63 10.26 3.58
C TYR A 82 10.69 8.82 3.05
N LEU A 83 10.18 7.85 3.82
CA LEU A 83 10.19 6.45 3.44
C LEU A 83 9.39 6.21 2.16
N VAL A 84 8.19 6.77 2.08
CA VAL A 84 7.32 6.59 0.90
C VAL A 84 7.89 7.36 -0.31
N ASP A 85 8.40 8.58 -0.11
CA ASP A 85 9.05 9.35 -1.18
C ASP A 85 10.19 8.56 -1.81
N THR A 86 11.09 8.05 -0.96
CA THR A 86 12.26 7.28 -1.40
C THR A 86 11.83 6.03 -2.15
N PHE A 87 10.90 5.28 -1.60
CA PHE A 87 10.42 4.05 -2.21
C PHE A 87 9.76 4.31 -3.57
N PHE A 88 8.83 5.26 -3.61
CA PHE A 88 8.08 5.57 -4.82
C PHE A 88 8.99 6.05 -5.94
N GLN A 89 9.95 6.90 -5.62
CA GLN A 89 10.92 7.41 -6.60
C GLN A 89 11.83 6.31 -7.15
N CYS A 90 12.17 5.32 -6.32
CA CYS A 90 13.06 4.23 -6.74
C CYS A 90 12.37 3.20 -7.62
N LEU A 91 11.04 3.09 -7.57
CA LEU A 91 10.30 2.14 -8.41
C LEU A 91 10.50 2.49 -9.90
N PRO A 92 11.08 1.56 -10.70
CA PRO A 92 11.49 1.87 -12.07
C PRO A 92 10.39 1.75 -13.12
N PHE A 93 9.15 1.51 -12.71
CA PHE A 93 8.00 1.39 -13.60
C PHE A 93 7.02 2.55 -13.38
N GLU A 94 6.22 2.85 -14.39
CA GLU A 94 5.27 3.97 -14.35
C GLU A 94 3.90 3.60 -13.78
N ASN A 95 3.53 2.32 -13.82
CA ASN A 95 2.25 1.85 -13.28
C ASN A 95 2.30 1.73 -11.75
N LYS A 96 2.48 2.87 -11.13
CA LYS A 96 2.52 3.07 -9.68
C LYS A 96 1.65 4.27 -9.34
N MET A 97 1.00 4.24 -8.18
CA MET A 97 0.11 5.32 -7.74
C MET A 97 0.46 5.72 -6.32
N ARG A 98 0.52 7.02 -6.07
CA ARG A 98 0.63 7.59 -4.74
C ARG A 98 -0.45 8.64 -4.57
N VAL A 99 -1.25 8.53 -3.52
CA VAL A 99 -2.40 9.39 -3.31
C VAL A 99 -2.72 9.47 -1.82
N HIS A 100 -3.21 10.60 -1.35
CA HIS A 100 -3.82 10.69 -0.03
C HIS A 100 -5.06 9.79 0.03
N PHE A 101 -5.19 9.03 1.10
CA PHE A 101 -6.31 8.11 1.25
C PHE A 101 -7.66 8.81 1.09
N HIS A 102 -7.78 10.00 1.65
CA HIS A 102 -9.01 10.77 1.56
C HIS A 102 -9.39 11.11 0.11
N ARG A 103 -8.42 11.52 -0.71
CA ARG A 103 -8.66 11.81 -2.13
C ARG A 103 -9.01 10.55 -2.92
N PHE A 104 -8.36 9.45 -2.59
CA PHE A 104 -8.66 8.17 -3.21
C PHE A 104 -10.11 7.77 -2.96
N MET A 105 -10.58 7.87 -1.72
CA MET A 105 -11.97 7.54 -1.39
C MET A 105 -12.96 8.48 -2.07
N HIS A 106 -12.61 9.75 -2.20
CA HIS A 106 -13.44 10.69 -2.96
C HIS A 106 -13.59 10.23 -4.42
N ARG A 107 -12.51 9.83 -5.06
CA ARG A 107 -12.56 9.27 -6.43
C ARG A 107 -13.44 8.03 -6.49
N VAL A 108 -13.31 7.13 -5.52
CA VAL A 108 -14.12 5.90 -5.47
C VAL A 108 -15.61 6.24 -5.38
N HIS A 109 -16.00 7.16 -4.52
CA HIS A 109 -17.40 7.58 -4.39
C HIS A 109 -17.93 8.23 -5.67
N GLU A 110 -17.13 9.04 -6.33
CA GLU A 110 -17.52 9.64 -7.61
C GLU A 110 -17.72 8.56 -8.70
N GLU A 111 -16.83 7.58 -8.76
CA GLU A 111 -16.99 6.48 -9.72
C GLU A 111 -18.19 5.59 -9.39
N LEU A 112 -18.50 5.38 -8.11
CA LEU A 112 -19.70 4.66 -7.70
C LEU A 112 -20.97 5.34 -8.18
N LYS A 113 -21.02 6.66 -8.15
CA LYS A 113 -22.17 7.43 -8.69
C LYS A 113 -22.33 7.20 -10.18
N LEU A 114 -21.23 7.17 -10.93
CA LEU A 114 -21.25 6.94 -12.37
C LEU A 114 -21.67 5.52 -12.74
N LEU A 115 -21.43 4.56 -11.86
CA LEU A 115 -21.75 3.15 -12.07
C LEU A 115 -23.12 2.77 -11.49
N GLY A 116 -23.96 3.75 -11.20
CA GLY A 116 -25.27 3.54 -10.59
C GLY A 116 -26.06 2.43 -11.26
N GLY A 117 -26.50 1.44 -10.49
CA GLY A 117 -27.28 0.31 -10.98
C GLY A 117 -26.46 -0.84 -11.57
N LYS A 118 -25.14 -0.69 -11.70
CA LYS A 118 -24.27 -1.78 -12.16
C LYS A 118 -24.08 -2.80 -11.04
N GLN A 119 -24.06 -4.09 -11.40
CA GLN A 119 -23.77 -5.16 -10.47
C GLN A 119 -22.29 -5.17 -10.12
N ASP A 120 -21.97 -5.31 -8.82
CA ASP A 120 -20.60 -5.35 -8.29
C ASP A 120 -19.73 -4.16 -8.74
N PRO A 121 -20.16 -2.92 -8.45
CA PRO A 121 -19.44 -1.73 -8.93
C PRO A 121 -18.03 -1.61 -8.36
N LEU A 122 -17.77 -2.09 -7.14
CA LEU A 122 -16.43 -2.04 -6.54
C LEU A 122 -15.46 -2.96 -7.27
N ASP A 123 -15.90 -4.11 -7.77
CA ASP A 123 -15.09 -4.99 -8.61
C ASP A 123 -14.69 -4.28 -9.92
N SER A 124 -15.60 -3.53 -10.51
CA SER A 124 -15.31 -2.74 -11.72
C SER A 124 -14.29 -1.64 -11.45
N ILE A 125 -14.40 -0.97 -10.31
CA ILE A 125 -13.44 0.06 -9.90
C ILE A 125 -12.06 -0.56 -9.67
N ALA A 126 -12.00 -1.70 -8.99
CA ALA A 126 -10.75 -2.41 -8.75
C ALA A 126 -10.09 -2.86 -10.05
N ALA A 127 -10.85 -3.38 -11.00
CA ALA A 127 -10.34 -3.77 -12.32
C ALA A 127 -9.77 -2.58 -13.08
N LYS A 128 -10.46 -1.44 -13.04
CA LYS A 128 -9.98 -0.20 -13.66
C LYS A 128 -8.67 0.26 -13.03
N LEU A 129 -8.59 0.26 -11.71
CA LEU A 129 -7.37 0.63 -10.99
C LEU A 129 -6.22 -0.34 -11.32
N ALA A 130 -6.50 -1.63 -11.42
CA ALA A 130 -5.49 -2.62 -11.77
C ALA A 130 -4.94 -2.42 -13.18
N SER A 131 -5.73 -1.83 -14.10
CA SER A 131 -5.24 -1.47 -15.42
C SER A 131 -4.31 -0.26 -15.40
N GLU A 132 -4.37 0.56 -14.36
CA GLU A 132 -3.56 1.77 -14.22
C GLU A 132 -2.31 1.56 -13.36
N THR A 133 -2.38 0.67 -12.36
CA THR A 133 -1.30 0.56 -11.38
C THR A 133 -1.14 -0.86 -10.84
N ARG A 134 0.09 -1.19 -10.42
CA ARG A 134 0.43 -2.42 -9.71
C ARG A 134 0.45 -2.23 -8.21
N ILE A 135 0.66 -0.99 -7.76
CA ILE A 135 0.85 -0.65 -6.36
C ILE A 135 0.20 0.69 -6.06
N ILE A 136 -0.46 0.76 -4.92
CA ILE A 136 -1.02 2.01 -4.43
C ILE A 136 -0.35 2.36 -3.11
N CYS A 137 0.24 3.55 -3.05
CA CYS A 137 0.80 4.11 -1.83
C CYS A 137 -0.18 5.14 -1.28
N PHE A 138 -0.79 4.83 -0.13
CA PHE A 138 -1.69 5.75 0.54
C PHE A 138 -0.94 6.57 1.57
N ASP A 139 -1.00 7.88 1.43
CA ASP A 139 -0.58 8.80 2.49
C ASP A 139 -1.73 9.03 3.45
N GLU A 140 -1.41 9.10 4.74
CA GLU A 140 -2.37 9.44 5.81
C GLU A 140 -3.61 8.55 5.81
N PHE A 141 -3.40 7.24 5.90
CA PHE A 141 -4.49 6.28 5.97
C PHE A 141 -5.24 6.44 7.29
N PHE A 142 -6.47 6.93 7.20
CA PHE A 142 -7.30 7.19 8.36
C PHE A 142 -8.76 7.08 7.97
N VAL A 143 -9.54 6.32 8.74
CA VAL A 143 -10.97 6.08 8.45
C VAL A 143 -11.80 6.73 9.55
N SER A 144 -12.58 7.74 9.21
CA SER A 144 -13.47 8.43 10.13
C SER A 144 -14.91 8.50 9.62
N ASP A 145 -15.11 8.34 8.33
CA ASP A 145 -16.39 8.49 7.66
C ASP A 145 -17.07 7.12 7.52
N ILE A 146 -18.34 7.05 7.94
CA ILE A 146 -19.10 5.80 7.88
C ILE A 146 -19.25 5.31 6.43
N THR A 147 -19.40 6.23 5.47
CA THR A 147 -19.56 5.86 4.06
C THR A 147 -18.30 5.12 3.56
N ASP A 148 -17.12 5.65 3.90
CA ASP A 148 -15.85 4.99 3.57
C ASP A 148 -15.75 3.64 4.28
N ALA A 149 -16.05 3.61 5.57
CA ALA A 149 -15.93 2.40 6.39
C ALA A 149 -16.79 1.25 5.86
N MET A 150 -17.97 1.54 5.35
CA MET A 150 -18.91 0.51 4.89
C MET A 150 -18.50 -0.14 3.58
N ILE A 151 -17.75 0.55 2.73
CA ILE A 151 -17.33 0.01 1.43
C ILE A 151 -15.89 -0.50 1.43
N LEU A 152 -15.09 -0.11 2.41
CA LEU A 152 -13.63 -0.32 2.35
C LEU A 152 -13.25 -1.80 2.38
N GLY A 153 -13.95 -2.63 3.14
CA GLY A 153 -13.68 -4.07 3.16
C GLY A 153 -13.87 -4.72 1.78
N THR A 154 -14.99 -4.44 1.14
CA THR A 154 -15.29 -4.97 -0.20
C THR A 154 -14.32 -4.41 -1.25
N LEU A 155 -14.02 -3.13 -1.15
CA LEU A 155 -13.06 -2.50 -2.07
C LEU A 155 -11.66 -3.11 -1.95
N MET A 156 -11.16 -3.28 -0.72
CA MET A 156 -9.85 -3.87 -0.50
C MET A 156 -9.77 -5.32 -0.96
N GLU A 157 -10.81 -6.10 -0.70
CA GLU A 157 -10.88 -7.47 -1.19
C GLU A 157 -10.75 -7.51 -2.72
N ALA A 158 -11.47 -6.63 -3.41
CA ALA A 158 -11.43 -6.55 -4.85
C ALA A 158 -10.05 -6.09 -5.37
N LEU A 159 -9.43 -5.10 -4.70
CA LEU A 159 -8.08 -4.64 -5.07
C LEU A 159 -7.03 -5.74 -4.92
N PHE A 160 -7.07 -6.45 -3.80
CA PHE A 160 -6.11 -7.54 -3.55
C PHE A 160 -6.34 -8.73 -4.49
N ALA A 161 -7.61 -9.01 -4.84
CA ALA A 161 -7.94 -10.03 -5.83
C ALA A 161 -7.36 -9.72 -7.22
N GLN A 162 -7.20 -8.44 -7.54
CA GLN A 162 -6.55 -7.99 -8.77
C GLN A 162 -5.01 -8.03 -8.69
N GLY A 163 -4.46 -8.38 -7.54
CA GLY A 163 -3.02 -8.41 -7.35
C GLY A 163 -2.37 -7.08 -7.04
N ILE A 164 -3.16 -6.06 -6.73
CA ILE A 164 -2.61 -4.74 -6.35
C ILE A 164 -1.94 -4.85 -4.99
N VAL A 165 -0.75 -4.26 -4.89
CA VAL A 165 0.02 -4.20 -3.65
C VAL A 165 -0.27 -2.87 -2.94
N LEU A 166 -0.36 -2.90 -1.62
CA LEU A 166 -0.67 -1.73 -0.81
C LEU A 166 0.53 -1.33 0.04
N VAL A 167 0.88 -0.05 -0.01
CA VAL A 167 1.75 0.60 0.97
C VAL A 167 0.96 1.74 1.59
N ALA A 168 0.87 1.77 2.91
CA ALA A 168 0.12 2.81 3.61
C ALA A 168 0.94 3.40 4.74
N THR A 169 0.75 4.69 4.99
CA THR A 169 1.26 5.36 6.18
C THR A 169 0.08 5.80 7.04
N SER A 170 0.21 5.65 8.35
CA SER A 170 -0.83 6.01 9.30
C SER A 170 -0.22 6.36 10.65
N ASN A 171 -0.97 7.06 11.46
CA ASN A 171 -0.61 7.30 12.87
C ASN A 171 -1.15 6.20 13.79
N ILE A 172 -1.94 5.27 13.27
CA ILE A 172 -2.71 4.31 14.04
C ILE A 172 -2.47 2.91 13.49
N VAL A 173 -2.29 1.91 14.37
CA VAL A 173 -2.22 0.50 13.97
C VAL A 173 -3.55 0.07 13.32
N PRO A 174 -3.52 -0.92 12.42
CA PRO A 174 -4.74 -1.36 11.75
C PRO A 174 -5.87 -1.74 12.70
N ASP A 175 -5.56 -2.41 13.80
CA ASP A 175 -6.56 -2.90 14.75
C ASP A 175 -7.31 -1.77 15.46
N GLU A 176 -6.74 -0.57 15.51
CA GLU A 176 -7.35 0.61 16.13
C GLU A 176 -8.06 1.52 15.13
N LEU A 177 -8.03 1.20 13.86
CA LEU A 177 -8.71 2.00 12.83
C LEU A 177 -10.22 1.99 13.08
N TYR A 178 -10.84 3.16 12.93
CA TYR A 178 -12.28 3.35 13.07
C TYR A 178 -12.80 2.87 14.44
N ARG A 179 -12.01 3.06 15.50
CA ARG A 179 -12.21 2.46 16.82
C ARG A 179 -13.60 2.69 17.42
N ASN A 180 -14.09 3.92 17.38
CA ASN A 180 -15.40 4.28 17.94
C ASN A 180 -16.43 4.55 16.87
N GLY A 181 -16.22 4.04 15.67
CA GLY A 181 -17.07 4.31 14.54
C GLY A 181 -18.38 3.53 14.57
N LEU A 182 -19.40 4.09 13.97
CA LEU A 182 -20.72 3.47 13.83
C LEU A 182 -20.59 2.21 12.97
N GLN A 183 -21.21 1.11 13.41
CA GLN A 183 -21.21 -0.18 12.72
C GLN A 183 -19.80 -0.72 12.46
N ARG A 184 -18.92 -0.56 13.42
CA ARG A 184 -17.52 -0.98 13.30
C ARG A 184 -17.38 -2.45 12.93
N ALA A 185 -18.31 -3.31 13.32
CA ALA A 185 -18.29 -4.73 12.96
C ALA A 185 -18.24 -4.94 11.44
N ARG A 186 -18.87 -4.06 10.66
CA ARG A 186 -18.84 -4.11 9.20
C ARG A 186 -17.52 -3.61 8.60
N PHE A 187 -16.72 -2.90 9.39
CA PHE A 187 -15.39 -2.46 8.99
C PHE A 187 -14.30 -3.48 9.31
N LEU A 188 -14.50 -4.37 10.26
CA LEU A 188 -13.50 -5.35 10.68
C LEU A 188 -12.91 -6.17 9.53
N PRO A 189 -13.67 -6.56 8.47
CA PRO A 189 -13.05 -7.23 7.32
C PRO A 189 -11.95 -6.43 6.65
N ALA A 190 -12.05 -5.11 6.62
CA ALA A 190 -10.99 -4.25 6.06
C ALA A 190 -9.71 -4.38 6.89
N ILE A 191 -9.83 -4.35 8.22
CA ILE A 191 -8.68 -4.52 9.12
C ILE A 191 -8.03 -5.90 8.89
N ALA A 192 -8.83 -6.94 8.79
CA ALA A 192 -8.32 -8.29 8.56
C ALA A 192 -7.55 -8.40 7.24
N LEU A 193 -8.03 -7.74 6.19
CA LEU A 193 -7.37 -7.72 4.89
C LEU A 193 -6.05 -6.96 4.93
N ILE A 194 -6.00 -5.84 5.63
CA ILE A 194 -4.76 -5.08 5.82
C ILE A 194 -3.72 -5.96 6.53
N ASN A 195 -4.10 -6.60 7.63
CA ASN A 195 -3.20 -7.46 8.39
C ASN A 195 -2.74 -8.68 7.59
N LYS A 196 -3.59 -9.20 6.70
CA LYS A 196 -3.26 -10.34 5.86
C LYS A 196 -2.30 -9.99 4.72
N HIS A 197 -2.50 -8.83 4.09
CA HIS A 197 -1.81 -8.46 2.87
C HIS A 197 -0.66 -7.48 3.08
N CYS A 198 -0.48 -6.96 4.28
CA CYS A 198 0.57 -6.01 4.60
C CYS A 198 1.36 -6.43 5.83
N ASN A 199 2.66 -6.22 5.79
CA ASN A 199 3.48 -6.26 6.99
C ASN A 199 3.27 -4.94 7.75
N VAL A 200 2.93 -5.02 9.02
CA VAL A 200 2.68 -3.86 9.87
C VAL A 200 3.98 -3.47 10.55
N VAL A 201 4.49 -2.29 10.26
CA VAL A 201 5.82 -1.84 10.66
C VAL A 201 5.72 -0.56 11.49
N ASN A 202 6.27 -0.60 12.69
CA ASN A 202 6.36 0.57 13.56
C ASN A 202 7.58 1.41 13.16
N VAL A 203 7.34 2.70 12.89
CA VAL A 203 8.42 3.63 12.52
C VAL A 203 8.76 4.60 13.64
N ASP A 204 8.22 4.40 14.83
CA ASP A 204 8.66 5.17 16.01
C ASP A 204 10.10 4.80 16.35
N SER A 205 10.93 5.81 16.56
CA SER A 205 12.26 5.55 17.13
C SER A 205 12.07 4.97 18.53
N GLY A 206 12.76 3.87 18.82
CA GLY A 206 12.69 3.22 20.13
C GLY A 206 13.30 4.04 21.27
N VAL A 207 13.70 5.26 20.99
CA VAL A 207 14.20 6.21 21.98
C VAL A 207 13.06 7.10 22.41
N ASP A 208 12.59 6.92 23.64
CA ASP A 208 11.61 7.79 24.23
C ASP A 208 12.32 9.07 24.63
N TYR A 209 12.16 10.11 23.84
CA TYR A 209 12.70 11.44 24.12
C TYR A 209 11.88 12.21 25.16
N ARG A 210 10.90 11.57 25.79
CA ARG A 210 10.00 12.19 26.77
C ARG A 210 10.47 11.96 28.20
N LEU A 211 11.73 12.16 28.44
CA LEU A 211 12.24 12.23 29.81
C LEU A 211 12.33 13.67 30.26
#